data_d5dd27c2da02a8a9cc2fefc5a05ce636
#
_entry.id   d5dd27c2da02a8a9cc2fefc5a05ce636
#
_cell.length_a   1.000
_cell.length_b   1.000
_cell.length_c   1.000
_cell.angle_alpha   90.00
_cell.angle_beta   90.00
_cell.angle_gamma   90.00
#
_symmetry.space_group_name_H-M   'P 1'
#
loop_
_entity.id
_entity.type
_entity.pdbx_description
1 polymer ?
#
loop_
_entity_poly.entity_id
_entity_poly.type
_entity_poly.pdbx_seq_one_letter_code
_entity_poly.pdbx_strand_id
1 'polypeptide(L)'
;MKSKLAFLFMLLGLGISHPLSAMQASESSEISTSAVNNSQDESPSKEKGSRQNPISVGEVYDYVKKSREGAESHLSFTILESWRGAQAEKQLQKLAPSYQATRQPLDDDQELLLLHLKLAYKSGDENHEEHTNAGIINPFFDLSGSGIPNEYVADLPDHLAFDMLSLYPGNEHDGYLVAIVPKDTPLIFSYFKGGLTDRVFFQVEKGQDTTVPTKEVQAETPEQAQWGTKEKPVPFTETKPINYVVPYEASDSGYGILAISHRITVLNAWRGDQANQKAMDLLSPDDYQHMADDMKSDQEFLVLHMESSLAQTLEDKLFESSPSKSHLSLVDSQGHDHVSKGFYQFKKARDQYESRFMLGGGSVKGYVILPAPKGENLLLKVKNNFANKEIYFEIGSKNP
;
A
#
# COMPACT_ATOMS: atom_id res chain seq x y z
N MET A 1 5.42 -11.87 -34.39
CA MET A 1 4.40 -12.56 -33.61
C MET A 1 4.58 -12.07 -32.19
N LYS A 2 3.73 -11.14 -31.75
CA LYS A 2 3.83 -10.51 -30.42
C LYS A 2 2.98 -11.33 -29.44
N SER A 3 3.63 -12.08 -28.56
CA SER A 3 2.98 -12.77 -27.45
C SER A 3 2.66 -11.74 -26.37
N LYS A 4 1.36 -11.42 -26.22
CA LYS A 4 0.85 -10.67 -25.07
C LYS A 4 0.73 -11.66 -23.90
N LEU A 5 1.69 -11.67 -23.02
CA LEU A 5 1.56 -12.35 -21.73
C LEU A 5 0.81 -11.40 -20.80
N ALA A 6 -0.50 -11.60 -20.68
CA ALA A 6 -1.30 -10.97 -19.65
C ALA A 6 -1.04 -11.71 -18.33
N PHE A 7 -0.36 -11.09 -17.38
CA PHE A 7 -0.27 -11.58 -16.02
C PHE A 7 -1.64 -11.42 -15.34
N LEU A 8 -2.32 -12.54 -15.24
CA LEU A 8 -3.56 -12.70 -14.49
C LEU A 8 -3.19 -12.75 -13.00
N PHE A 9 -3.44 -11.66 -12.27
CA PHE A 9 -3.44 -11.70 -10.81
C PHE A 9 -4.58 -12.61 -10.36
N MET A 10 -4.28 -13.86 -10.07
CA MET A 10 -5.19 -14.75 -9.35
C MET A 10 -5.21 -14.32 -7.89
N LEU A 11 -6.13 -13.42 -7.56
CA LEU A 11 -6.64 -13.31 -6.19
C LEU A 11 -7.28 -14.65 -5.86
N LEU A 12 -6.59 -15.49 -5.11
CA LEU A 12 -7.18 -16.63 -4.42
C LEU A 12 -8.17 -16.08 -3.40
N GLY A 13 -9.39 -15.82 -3.88
CA GLY A 13 -10.55 -15.66 -3.05
C GLY A 13 -10.83 -17.00 -2.38
N LEU A 14 -10.31 -17.22 -1.19
CA LEU A 14 -10.80 -18.23 -0.28
C LEU A 14 -12.20 -17.81 0.18
N GLY A 15 -13.18 -18.17 -0.65
CA GLY A 15 -14.60 -18.14 -0.30
C GLY A 15 -14.86 -19.15 0.80
N ILE A 16 -14.71 -18.74 2.06
CA ILE A 16 -15.28 -19.46 3.19
C ILE A 16 -16.70 -18.95 3.36
N SER A 17 -17.64 -19.57 2.65
CA SER A 17 -19.05 -19.45 2.93
C SER A 17 -19.38 -20.27 4.20
N HIS A 18 -19.36 -19.61 5.34
CA HIS A 18 -20.03 -20.12 6.52
C HIS A 18 -21.43 -19.50 6.59
N PRO A 19 -22.47 -20.30 6.85
CA PRO A 19 -23.82 -19.74 7.04
C PRO A 19 -23.83 -18.99 8.37
N LEU A 20 -24.04 -17.68 8.31
CA LEU A 20 -24.41 -16.86 9.45
C LEU A 20 -25.79 -17.31 9.93
N SER A 21 -25.81 -18.12 10.99
CA SER A 21 -27.04 -18.32 11.77
C SER A 21 -27.45 -17.00 12.38
N ALA A 22 -28.66 -16.60 12.08
CA ALA A 22 -29.31 -15.41 12.62
C ALA A 22 -29.29 -15.47 14.16
N MET A 23 -28.50 -14.58 14.78
CA MET A 23 -28.68 -14.20 16.17
C MET A 23 -29.58 -12.95 16.19
N GLN A 24 -30.75 -13.17 16.75
CA GLN A 24 -31.77 -12.14 17.00
C GLN A 24 -31.16 -11.01 17.83
N ALA A 25 -31.42 -9.79 17.35
CA ALA A 25 -31.20 -8.58 18.09
C ALA A 25 -32.10 -8.55 19.34
N SER A 26 -31.51 -8.49 20.51
CA SER A 26 -32.16 -8.04 21.73
C SER A 26 -31.39 -6.88 22.31
N GLU A 27 -32.10 -5.78 22.40
CA GLU A 27 -31.95 -4.65 23.34
C GLU A 27 -30.70 -3.74 23.22
N SER A 28 -31.04 -2.51 22.87
CA SER A 28 -30.25 -1.31 23.06
C SER A 28 -29.66 -1.21 24.47
N SER A 29 -28.38 -1.53 24.60
CA SER A 29 -27.56 -1.02 25.68
C SER A 29 -26.81 0.18 25.14
N GLU A 30 -27.11 1.36 25.68
CA GLU A 30 -26.29 2.55 25.57
C GLU A 30 -24.85 2.16 25.92
N ILE A 31 -24.00 2.04 24.90
CA ILE A 31 -22.56 1.96 25.12
C ILE A 31 -22.16 3.36 25.56
N SER A 32 -22.13 3.54 26.87
CA SER A 32 -21.44 4.60 27.52
C SER A 32 -20.04 4.67 26.93
N THR A 33 -19.76 5.73 26.16
CA THR A 33 -18.42 6.11 25.71
C THR A 33 -17.62 6.57 26.94
N SER A 34 -17.32 5.65 27.83
CA SER A 34 -16.21 5.82 28.73
C SER A 34 -14.96 5.77 27.84
N ALA A 35 -14.33 6.93 27.69
CA ALA A 35 -13.02 7.07 27.10
C ALA A 35 -12.14 5.94 27.61
N VAL A 36 -11.81 5.00 26.72
CA VAL A 36 -10.74 4.05 26.96
C VAL A 36 -9.47 4.89 26.88
N ASN A 37 -9.12 5.52 27.99
CA ASN A 37 -7.77 5.98 28.25
C ASN A 37 -6.87 4.75 28.39
N ASN A 38 -6.61 4.07 27.30
CA ASN A 38 -5.42 3.26 27.16
C ASN A 38 -4.34 4.12 26.49
N SER A 39 -3.93 5.17 27.19
CA SER A 39 -2.59 5.70 27.04
C SER A 39 -1.63 4.71 27.71
N GLN A 40 -1.44 3.53 27.13
CA GLN A 40 -0.15 2.92 27.19
C GLN A 40 0.71 3.73 26.24
N ASP A 41 1.54 4.54 26.84
CA ASP A 41 2.72 5.18 26.27
C ASP A 41 3.70 4.04 25.92
N GLU A 42 3.32 3.19 24.96
CA GLU A 42 4.22 2.23 24.34
C GLU A 42 5.14 3.07 23.46
N SER A 43 6.26 3.46 24.05
CA SER A 43 7.41 3.90 23.27
C SER A 43 7.59 2.91 22.12
N PRO A 44 7.77 3.40 20.90
CA PRO A 44 7.90 2.54 19.72
C PRO A 44 8.94 1.45 19.96
N SER A 45 8.63 0.24 19.56
CA SER A 45 9.46 -0.94 19.83
C SER A 45 10.89 -0.71 19.36
N LYS A 46 11.82 -0.74 20.30
CA LYS A 46 13.27 -0.75 20.01
C LYS A 46 13.78 -2.17 19.76
N GLU A 47 12.86 -3.12 19.63
CA GLU A 47 13.21 -4.50 19.32
C GLU A 47 13.93 -4.58 17.98
N LYS A 48 14.97 -5.40 17.94
CA LYS A 48 15.76 -5.63 16.73
C LYS A 48 14.86 -6.25 15.64
N GLY A 49 14.91 -5.69 14.44
CA GLY A 49 14.02 -6.05 13.35
C GLY A 49 12.72 -5.26 13.32
N SER A 50 12.49 -4.36 14.28
CA SER A 50 11.42 -3.36 14.18
C SER A 50 11.81 -2.25 13.18
N ARG A 51 10.84 -1.46 12.73
CA ARG A 51 11.09 -0.33 11.83
C ARG A 51 12.07 0.70 12.41
N GLN A 52 12.04 0.89 13.74
CA GLN A 52 12.94 1.82 14.44
C GLN A 52 14.33 1.24 14.72
N ASN A 53 14.47 -0.08 14.64
CA ASN A 53 15.75 -0.77 14.84
C ASN A 53 15.90 -1.91 13.81
N PRO A 54 15.93 -1.56 12.50
CA PRO A 54 15.97 -2.56 11.44
C PRO A 54 17.31 -3.31 11.45
N ILE A 55 17.29 -4.52 10.92
CA ILE A 55 18.48 -5.37 10.75
C ILE A 55 19.41 -4.72 9.73
N SER A 56 20.69 -4.70 10.03
CA SER A 56 21.69 -4.11 9.14
C SER A 56 21.99 -5.01 7.94
N VAL A 57 22.40 -4.41 6.82
CA VAL A 57 22.91 -5.15 5.65
C VAL A 57 24.13 -5.98 6.08
N GLY A 58 24.14 -7.26 5.69
CA GLY A 58 25.15 -8.26 6.06
C GLY A 58 24.87 -8.96 7.38
N GLU A 59 23.84 -8.57 8.13
CA GLU A 59 23.48 -9.19 9.38
C GLU A 59 22.43 -10.28 9.18
N VAL A 60 22.61 -11.43 9.85
CA VAL A 60 21.68 -12.56 9.80
C VAL A 60 20.58 -12.37 10.82
N TYR A 61 19.34 -12.52 10.37
CA TYR A 61 18.16 -12.55 11.22
C TYR A 61 17.60 -13.96 11.31
N ASP A 62 17.68 -14.57 12.48
CA ASP A 62 17.13 -15.89 12.77
C ASP A 62 15.70 -15.76 13.32
N TYR A 63 14.79 -16.63 12.85
CA TYR A 63 13.41 -16.66 13.33
C TYR A 63 12.83 -18.07 13.27
N VAL A 64 11.78 -18.28 14.06
CA VAL A 64 11.00 -19.53 14.05
C VAL A 64 9.62 -19.24 13.49
N LYS A 65 9.21 -20.03 12.50
CA LYS A 65 7.87 -20.03 11.96
C LYS A 65 7.12 -21.25 12.46
N LYS A 66 5.90 -21.07 12.93
CA LYS A 66 5.04 -22.17 13.39
C LYS A 66 3.96 -22.43 12.36
N SER A 67 3.80 -23.69 11.96
CA SER A 67 2.66 -24.11 11.16
C SER A 67 1.37 -24.09 11.99
N ARG A 68 0.21 -24.15 11.33
CA ARG A 68 -1.08 -24.28 12.03
C ARG A 68 -1.19 -25.55 12.90
N GLU A 69 -0.40 -26.56 12.59
CA GLU A 69 -0.34 -27.86 13.30
C GLU A 69 0.72 -27.86 14.42
N GLY A 70 1.42 -26.72 14.60
CA GLY A 70 2.40 -26.54 15.66
C GLY A 70 3.82 -26.99 15.32
N ALA A 71 4.08 -27.43 14.07
CA ALA A 71 5.45 -27.72 13.63
C ALA A 71 6.27 -26.45 13.52
N GLU A 72 7.52 -26.50 13.95
CA GLU A 72 8.45 -25.35 13.95
C GLU A 72 9.46 -25.49 12.81
N SER A 73 9.60 -24.39 12.02
CA SER A 73 10.63 -24.20 11.02
C SER A 73 11.61 -23.14 11.51
N HIS A 74 12.89 -23.49 11.63
CA HIS A 74 13.96 -22.57 11.99
C HIS A 74 14.59 -22.00 10.73
N LEU A 75 14.43 -20.72 10.53
CA LEU A 75 14.81 -20.03 9.32
C LEU A 75 15.77 -18.88 9.62
N SER A 76 16.54 -18.46 8.60
CA SER A 76 17.28 -17.20 8.66
C SER A 76 17.17 -16.46 7.36
N PHE A 77 17.01 -15.15 7.45
CA PHE A 77 16.98 -14.24 6.31
C PHE A 77 18.08 -13.18 6.43
N THR A 78 18.72 -12.83 5.31
CA THR A 78 19.80 -11.85 5.26
C THR A 78 19.74 -11.06 3.97
N ILE A 79 19.92 -9.75 4.06
CA ILE A 79 20.36 -8.94 2.91
C ILE A 79 21.89 -8.98 2.92
N LEU A 80 22.49 -9.76 2.01
CA LEU A 80 23.93 -9.93 1.94
C LEU A 80 24.62 -8.64 1.48
N GLU A 81 24.09 -8.03 0.43
CA GLU A 81 24.60 -6.82 -0.19
C GLU A 81 23.46 -6.00 -0.80
N SER A 82 23.68 -4.72 -0.96
CA SER A 82 22.72 -3.77 -1.53
C SER A 82 23.43 -2.71 -2.34
N TRP A 83 22.88 -2.38 -3.51
CA TRP A 83 23.40 -1.34 -4.41
C TRP A 83 22.25 -0.47 -4.91
N ARG A 84 22.50 0.83 -5.07
CA ARG A 84 21.53 1.80 -5.60
C ARG A 84 22.11 2.58 -6.79
N GLY A 85 21.21 3.09 -7.63
CA GLY A 85 21.54 3.96 -8.76
C GLY A 85 22.64 3.40 -9.65
N ALA A 86 23.66 4.17 -9.96
CA ALA A 86 24.76 3.77 -10.83
C ALA A 86 25.53 2.53 -10.35
N GLN A 87 25.56 2.25 -9.04
CA GLN A 87 26.20 1.04 -8.52
C GLN A 87 25.33 -0.19 -8.81
N ALA A 88 24.02 -0.09 -8.64
CA ALA A 88 23.09 -1.15 -9.00
C ALA A 88 23.14 -1.46 -10.49
N GLU A 89 23.15 -0.43 -11.34
CA GLU A 89 23.30 -0.58 -12.79
C GLU A 89 24.61 -1.32 -13.16
N LYS A 90 25.72 -0.94 -12.55
CA LYS A 90 27.01 -1.58 -12.81
C LYS A 90 27.04 -3.05 -12.39
N GLN A 91 26.39 -3.39 -11.26
CA GLN A 91 26.30 -4.79 -10.82
C GLN A 91 25.35 -5.58 -11.72
N LEU A 92 24.21 -5.01 -12.05
CA LEU A 92 23.23 -5.65 -12.95
C LEU A 92 23.82 -5.90 -14.34
N GLN A 93 24.64 -4.97 -14.87
CA GLN A 93 25.35 -5.14 -16.13
C GLN A 93 26.29 -6.36 -16.12
N LYS A 94 26.88 -6.67 -14.96
CA LYS A 94 27.75 -7.86 -14.82
C LYS A 94 26.95 -9.16 -14.69
N LEU A 95 25.85 -9.09 -13.92
CA LEU A 95 25.01 -10.26 -13.60
C LEU A 95 24.10 -10.66 -14.77
N ALA A 96 23.47 -9.70 -15.41
CA ALA A 96 22.45 -9.88 -16.44
C ALA A 96 22.58 -8.82 -17.57
N PRO A 97 23.63 -8.88 -18.42
CA PRO A 97 23.88 -7.89 -19.47
C PRO A 97 22.70 -7.75 -20.46
N SER A 98 22.03 -8.84 -20.78
CA SER A 98 20.87 -8.84 -21.68
C SER A 98 19.68 -8.08 -21.12
N TYR A 99 19.46 -8.19 -19.82
CA TYR A 99 18.43 -7.44 -19.11
C TYR A 99 18.69 -5.92 -19.19
N GLN A 100 19.91 -5.49 -18.90
CA GLN A 100 20.28 -4.07 -18.96
C GLN A 100 20.01 -3.45 -20.33
N ALA A 101 20.12 -4.23 -21.40
CA ALA A 101 19.88 -3.78 -22.77
C ALA A 101 18.37 -3.65 -23.11
N THR A 102 17.50 -4.34 -22.39
CA THR A 102 16.06 -4.45 -22.72
C THR A 102 15.14 -3.69 -21.77
N ARG A 103 15.66 -3.23 -20.63
CA ARG A 103 14.85 -2.52 -19.64
C ARG A 103 14.36 -1.17 -20.16
N GLN A 104 13.22 -0.74 -19.66
CA GLN A 104 12.73 0.60 -19.94
C GLN A 104 13.61 1.67 -19.28
N PRO A 105 13.76 2.85 -19.89
CA PRO A 105 14.42 3.99 -19.26
C PRO A 105 13.74 4.34 -17.92
N LEU A 106 14.55 4.72 -16.94
CA LEU A 106 14.03 5.25 -15.67
C LEU A 106 13.60 6.70 -15.85
N ASP A 107 12.62 7.12 -15.08
CA ASP A 107 12.32 8.54 -14.91
C ASP A 107 13.47 9.26 -14.16
N ASP A 108 13.56 10.58 -14.30
CA ASP A 108 14.64 11.38 -13.70
C ASP A 108 14.68 11.31 -12.16
N ASP A 109 13.53 11.01 -11.54
CA ASP A 109 13.33 10.89 -10.09
C ASP A 109 13.33 9.42 -9.60
N GLN A 110 13.74 8.49 -10.46
CA GLN A 110 13.86 7.06 -10.16
C GLN A 110 15.29 6.57 -10.25
N GLU A 111 15.56 5.51 -9.52
CA GLU A 111 16.81 4.75 -9.59
C GLU A 111 16.56 3.25 -9.39
N LEU A 112 17.55 2.45 -9.80
CA LEU A 112 17.54 1.02 -9.49
C LEU A 112 17.99 0.76 -8.06
N LEU A 113 17.36 -0.20 -7.43
CA LEU A 113 17.79 -0.86 -6.22
C LEU A 113 18.01 -2.33 -6.53
N LEU A 114 19.19 -2.85 -6.24
CA LEU A 114 19.54 -4.26 -6.37
C LEU A 114 19.89 -4.81 -4.99
N LEU A 115 19.18 -5.81 -4.53
CA LEU A 115 19.45 -6.51 -3.28
C LEU A 115 19.93 -7.93 -3.58
N HIS A 116 20.99 -8.37 -2.89
CA HIS A 116 21.41 -9.77 -2.82
C HIS A 116 20.85 -10.36 -1.53
N LEU A 117 19.92 -11.29 -1.65
CA LEU A 117 19.12 -11.85 -0.56
C LEU A 117 19.49 -13.30 -0.34
N LYS A 118 19.42 -13.76 0.91
CA LYS A 118 19.61 -15.16 1.28
C LYS A 118 18.53 -15.60 2.25
N LEU A 119 17.91 -16.75 1.96
CA LEU A 119 17.05 -17.50 2.89
C LEU A 119 17.68 -18.86 3.16
N ALA A 120 17.81 -19.23 4.43
CA ALA A 120 18.25 -20.57 4.80
C ALA A 120 17.19 -21.23 5.71
N TYR A 121 16.84 -22.47 5.39
CA TYR A 121 15.98 -23.32 6.21
C TYR A 121 16.89 -24.25 7.03
N LYS A 122 17.21 -23.83 8.27
CA LYS A 122 18.21 -24.49 9.12
C LYS A 122 17.76 -25.85 9.64
N SER A 123 16.52 -25.93 10.14
CA SER A 123 15.96 -27.18 10.68
C SER A 123 14.44 -27.07 10.79
N GLY A 124 13.73 -28.19 10.75
CA GLY A 124 12.28 -28.31 10.85
C GLY A 124 11.78 -29.69 10.45
N ASP A 125 10.50 -29.81 10.09
CA ASP A 125 9.92 -31.02 9.55
C ASP A 125 10.51 -31.30 8.14
N GLU A 126 11.09 -32.50 7.96
CA GLU A 126 11.73 -32.91 6.69
C GLU A 126 10.76 -32.93 5.50
N ASN A 127 9.46 -33.02 5.75
CA ASN A 127 8.43 -33.03 4.73
C ASN A 127 7.82 -31.63 4.48
N HIS A 128 8.21 -30.61 5.26
CA HIS A 128 7.71 -29.27 5.10
C HIS A 128 8.64 -28.45 4.20
N GLU A 129 8.05 -27.82 3.20
CA GLU A 129 8.78 -26.93 2.29
C GLU A 129 8.49 -25.46 2.59
N GLU A 130 9.51 -24.62 2.49
CA GLU A 130 9.40 -23.17 2.55
C GLU A 130 9.74 -22.55 1.19
N HIS A 131 8.99 -21.52 0.79
CA HIS A 131 9.23 -20.82 -0.47
C HIS A 131 10.11 -19.58 -0.28
N THR A 132 11.11 -19.40 -1.14
CA THR A 132 12.12 -18.34 -1.02
C THR A 132 11.55 -16.93 -1.07
N ASN A 133 10.56 -16.68 -1.94
CA ASN A 133 9.96 -15.34 -2.09
C ASN A 133 8.68 -15.13 -1.27
N ALA A 134 8.25 -16.12 -0.46
CA ALA A 134 7.01 -16.04 0.29
C ALA A 134 6.93 -14.83 1.25
N GLY A 135 8.09 -14.30 1.67
CA GLY A 135 8.18 -13.13 2.52
C GLY A 135 8.25 -11.78 1.80
N ILE A 136 8.30 -11.75 0.44
CA ILE A 136 8.52 -10.52 -0.33
C ILE A 136 7.18 -10.01 -0.90
N ILE A 137 6.35 -9.47 -0.02
CA ILE A 137 5.08 -8.86 -0.38
C ILE A 137 5.12 -7.40 0.04
N ASN A 138 5.01 -6.47 -0.92
CA ASN A 138 5.17 -5.03 -0.66
C ASN A 138 6.41 -4.74 0.20
N PRO A 139 7.61 -5.00 -0.31
CA PRO A 139 8.79 -5.09 0.52
C PRO A 139 9.38 -3.74 0.90
N PHE A 140 9.06 -2.65 0.18
CA PHE A 140 9.70 -1.36 0.38
C PHE A 140 8.76 -0.31 0.95
N PHE A 141 9.28 0.42 1.94
CA PHE A 141 8.63 1.57 2.55
C PHE A 141 9.65 2.70 2.71
N ASP A 142 9.18 3.93 2.65
CA ASP A 142 9.98 5.04 3.15
C ASP A 142 9.99 5.06 4.69
N LEU A 143 10.82 5.90 5.28
CA LEU A 143 10.92 5.99 6.74
C LEU A 143 9.65 6.51 7.40
N SER A 144 8.76 7.21 6.66
CA SER A 144 7.46 7.64 7.18
C SER A 144 6.45 6.48 7.27
N GLY A 145 6.69 5.37 6.56
CA GLY A 145 5.82 4.21 6.46
C GLY A 145 4.97 4.16 5.21
N SER A 146 5.20 5.06 4.25
CA SER A 146 4.53 5.02 2.95
C SER A 146 5.09 3.89 2.11
N GLY A 147 4.21 3.02 1.60
CA GLY A 147 4.60 1.94 0.70
C GLY A 147 5.11 2.47 -0.63
N ILE A 148 6.25 1.98 -1.07
CA ILE A 148 6.80 2.28 -2.38
C ILE A 148 6.11 1.37 -3.41
N PRO A 149 5.61 1.90 -4.54
CA PRO A 149 5.08 1.07 -5.60
C PRO A 149 6.12 0.06 -6.06
N ASN A 150 5.75 -1.21 -6.09
CA ASN A 150 6.63 -2.28 -6.55
C ASN A 150 6.63 -2.30 -8.08
N GLU A 151 7.44 -1.48 -8.68
CA GLU A 151 7.81 -1.65 -10.06
C GLU A 151 8.98 -2.62 -10.11
N TYR A 152 8.68 -3.92 -10.04
CA TYR A 152 9.71 -4.95 -10.25
C TYR A 152 10.18 -4.87 -11.69
N VAL A 153 11.45 -4.73 -11.82
CA VAL A 153 12.10 -4.93 -13.11
C VAL A 153 12.27 -6.44 -13.25
N ALA A 154 11.27 -7.10 -13.80
CA ALA A 154 11.26 -8.50 -14.03
C ALA A 154 12.32 -8.88 -15.10
N ASP A 155 12.73 -10.14 -15.09
CA ASP A 155 13.53 -10.88 -16.07
C ASP A 155 15.02 -11.04 -15.74
N LEU A 156 15.39 -11.09 -14.46
CA LEU A 156 16.63 -11.76 -14.10
C LEU A 156 16.51 -13.24 -14.51
N PRO A 157 17.59 -13.84 -15.04
CA PRO A 157 17.61 -15.28 -15.24
C PRO A 157 17.26 -16.04 -13.97
N ASP A 158 16.47 -17.10 -14.04
CA ASP A 158 15.95 -17.86 -12.90
C ASP A 158 17.03 -18.22 -11.86
N HIS A 159 18.24 -18.55 -12.33
CA HIS A 159 19.36 -18.91 -11.45
C HIS A 159 19.97 -17.71 -10.70
N LEU A 160 19.57 -16.48 -11.02
CA LEU A 160 20.00 -15.26 -10.35
C LEU A 160 18.87 -14.60 -9.56
N ALA A 161 17.62 -14.89 -9.91
CA ALA A 161 16.48 -14.29 -9.24
C ALA A 161 16.28 -14.90 -7.85
N PHE A 162 15.92 -14.05 -6.88
CA PHE A 162 15.37 -14.54 -5.61
C PHE A 162 13.91 -14.90 -5.85
N ASP A 163 13.69 -16.08 -6.42
CA ASP A 163 12.40 -16.54 -6.94
C ASP A 163 11.78 -17.63 -6.07
N MET A 164 10.60 -18.11 -6.49
CA MET A 164 9.78 -19.13 -5.81
C MET A 164 10.44 -20.51 -5.92
N LEU A 165 11.44 -20.78 -5.09
CA LEU A 165 12.01 -22.09 -4.91
C LEU A 165 11.56 -22.69 -3.59
N SER A 166 11.31 -24.00 -3.59
CA SER A 166 11.04 -24.75 -2.38
C SER A 166 12.34 -25.11 -1.68
N LEU A 167 12.43 -24.77 -0.40
CA LEU A 167 13.53 -25.15 0.46
C LEU A 167 13.07 -26.22 1.46
N TYR A 168 13.91 -27.19 1.69
CA TYR A 168 13.75 -28.19 2.73
C TYR A 168 14.79 -27.97 3.84
N PRO A 169 14.58 -28.53 5.06
CA PRO A 169 15.53 -28.40 6.15
C PRO A 169 16.97 -28.70 5.73
N GLY A 170 17.91 -27.84 6.10
CA GLY A 170 19.31 -27.90 5.72
C GLY A 170 19.67 -27.23 4.40
N ASN A 171 18.68 -26.76 3.61
CA ASN A 171 18.93 -26.08 2.35
C ASN A 171 18.92 -24.56 2.51
N GLU A 172 19.61 -23.89 1.60
CA GLU A 172 19.64 -22.44 1.49
C GLU A 172 19.57 -22.02 0.02
N HIS A 173 19.07 -20.83 -0.19
CA HIS A 173 19.05 -20.17 -1.50
C HIS A 173 19.47 -18.73 -1.37
N ASP A 174 20.28 -18.25 -2.28
CA ASP A 174 20.59 -16.86 -2.48
C ASP A 174 20.24 -16.41 -3.89
N GLY A 175 19.88 -15.14 -4.04
CA GLY A 175 19.49 -14.57 -5.32
C GLY A 175 19.32 -13.07 -5.23
N TYR A 176 18.92 -12.48 -6.35
CA TYR A 176 18.82 -11.04 -6.47
C TYR A 176 17.38 -10.58 -6.61
N LEU A 177 17.08 -9.46 -5.98
CA LEU A 177 15.85 -8.70 -6.17
C LEU A 177 16.20 -7.35 -6.79
N VAL A 178 15.56 -7.03 -7.91
CA VAL A 178 15.70 -5.73 -8.58
C VAL A 178 14.41 -4.96 -8.40
N ALA A 179 14.50 -3.69 -8.01
CA ALA A 179 13.36 -2.80 -7.89
C ALA A 179 13.68 -1.41 -8.48
N ILE A 180 12.66 -0.73 -8.98
CA ILE A 180 12.71 0.70 -9.30
C ILE A 180 12.15 1.43 -8.08
N VAL A 181 12.94 2.36 -7.56
CA VAL A 181 12.60 3.10 -6.34
C VAL A 181 12.79 4.61 -6.55
N PRO A 182 12.14 5.46 -5.74
CA PRO A 182 12.39 6.89 -5.77
C PRO A 182 13.85 7.20 -5.46
N LYS A 183 14.43 8.10 -6.26
CA LYS A 183 15.82 8.51 -6.11
C LYS A 183 16.04 9.24 -4.79
N ASP A 184 17.18 9.01 -4.18
CA ASP A 184 17.64 9.67 -2.95
C ASP A 184 16.67 9.54 -1.75
N THR A 185 15.69 8.63 -1.81
CA THR A 185 14.73 8.41 -0.73
C THR A 185 15.23 7.31 0.20
N PRO A 186 15.41 7.57 1.51
CA PRO A 186 15.74 6.54 2.48
C PRO A 186 14.62 5.49 2.54
N LEU A 187 14.99 4.22 2.38
CA LEU A 187 14.05 3.10 2.33
C LEU A 187 14.37 2.06 3.39
N ILE A 188 13.34 1.33 3.80
CA ILE A 188 13.46 0.08 4.55
C ILE A 188 12.87 -1.06 3.74
N PHE A 189 13.50 -2.23 3.83
CA PHE A 189 12.98 -3.46 3.28
C PHE A 189 12.23 -4.22 4.37
N SER A 190 11.07 -4.75 4.04
CA SER A 190 10.21 -5.49 4.95
C SER A 190 10.07 -6.92 4.48
N TYR A 191 10.46 -7.87 5.31
CA TYR A 191 10.30 -9.30 5.09
C TYR A 191 9.15 -9.84 5.94
N PHE A 192 8.32 -10.66 5.33
CA PHE A 192 7.13 -11.24 5.92
C PHE A 192 7.42 -12.64 6.45
N LYS A 193 7.27 -12.87 7.76
CA LYS A 193 7.64 -14.14 8.40
C LYS A 193 6.53 -15.19 8.41
N GLY A 194 5.27 -14.78 8.40
CA GLY A 194 4.16 -15.74 8.47
C GLY A 194 2.78 -15.09 8.35
N GLY A 195 2.40 -14.16 9.20
CA GLY A 195 1.14 -13.42 9.14
C GLY A 195 1.33 -12.03 8.53
N LEU A 196 0.34 -11.44 7.84
CA LEU A 196 0.45 -10.11 7.19
C LEU A 196 0.96 -9.02 8.14
N THR A 197 0.78 -9.20 9.42
CA THR A 197 1.24 -8.30 10.49
C THR A 197 2.58 -8.69 11.08
N ASP A 198 3.13 -9.88 10.76
CA ASP A 198 4.38 -10.38 11.33
C ASP A 198 5.56 -10.12 10.38
N ARG A 199 6.12 -8.93 10.48
CA ARG A 199 7.20 -8.45 9.62
C ARG A 199 8.46 -8.18 10.41
N VAL A 200 9.59 -8.32 9.71
CA VAL A 200 10.89 -7.86 10.15
C VAL A 200 11.43 -6.86 9.14
N PHE A 201 12.09 -5.83 9.63
CA PHE A 201 12.59 -4.74 8.81
C PHE A 201 14.11 -4.76 8.71
N PHE A 202 14.60 -4.45 7.52
CA PHE A 202 16.02 -4.41 7.19
C PHE A 202 16.40 -3.03 6.62
N GLN A 203 17.58 -2.58 6.92
CA GLN A 203 18.19 -1.46 6.21
C GLN A 203 18.43 -1.85 4.75
N VAL A 204 18.21 -0.91 3.83
CA VAL A 204 18.56 -1.09 2.40
C VAL A 204 19.97 -0.60 2.10
N GLU A 205 20.53 0.21 2.98
CA GLU A 205 21.90 0.74 2.83
C GLU A 205 22.67 0.57 4.13
N LYS A 206 23.95 0.23 4.01
CA LYS A 206 24.80 0.05 5.18
C LYS A 206 25.02 1.39 5.89
N GLY A 207 24.70 1.44 7.19
CA GLY A 207 24.86 2.64 8.00
C GLY A 207 23.82 3.73 7.73
N GLN A 208 22.70 3.40 7.09
CA GLN A 208 21.58 4.30 6.85
C GLN A 208 21.02 4.82 8.19
N ASP A 209 20.73 6.12 8.25
CA ASP A 209 19.92 6.68 9.34
C ASP A 209 18.48 6.21 9.14
N THR A 210 17.98 5.47 10.11
CA THR A 210 16.62 4.90 10.13
C THR A 210 15.71 5.59 11.14
N THR A 211 16.04 6.83 11.52
CA THR A 211 15.19 7.61 12.42
C THR A 211 13.81 7.81 11.79
N VAL A 212 12.81 7.17 12.39
CA VAL A 212 11.42 7.27 11.93
C VAL A 212 10.89 8.66 12.28
N PRO A 213 10.40 9.45 11.29
CA PRO A 213 9.83 10.75 11.59
C PRO A 213 8.60 10.59 12.49
N THR A 214 8.60 11.25 13.63
CA THR A 214 7.43 11.29 14.52
C THR A 214 6.42 12.28 13.94
N LYS A 215 5.31 11.78 13.43
CA LYS A 215 4.21 12.63 12.98
C LYS A 215 3.16 12.68 14.08
N GLU A 216 2.96 13.84 14.68
CA GLU A 216 1.98 14.02 15.74
C GLU A 216 0.57 13.74 15.22
N VAL A 217 -0.13 12.84 15.88
CA VAL A 217 -1.53 12.52 15.55
C VAL A 217 -2.42 13.58 16.17
N GLN A 218 -2.85 14.55 15.37
CA GLN A 218 -3.83 15.52 15.82
C GLN A 218 -5.18 14.84 16.02
N ALA A 219 -5.76 15.02 17.21
CA ALA A 219 -7.13 14.59 17.49
C ALA A 219 -8.13 15.34 16.59
N GLU A 220 -9.23 14.68 16.24
CA GLU A 220 -10.33 15.31 15.51
C GLU A 220 -10.93 16.45 16.35
N THR A 221 -11.03 17.63 15.76
CA THR A 221 -11.68 18.75 16.44
C THR A 221 -13.19 18.56 16.50
N PRO A 222 -13.91 19.22 17.45
CA PRO A 222 -15.38 19.17 17.50
C PRO A 222 -16.06 19.64 16.21
N GLU A 223 -15.43 20.51 15.45
CA GLU A 223 -15.91 20.96 14.14
C GLU A 223 -15.74 19.87 13.09
N GLN A 224 -14.56 19.28 12.99
CA GLN A 224 -14.27 18.17 12.07
C GLN A 224 -15.18 16.95 12.32
N ALA A 225 -15.56 16.71 13.57
CA ALA A 225 -16.45 15.61 13.92
C ALA A 225 -17.85 15.74 13.26
N GLN A 226 -18.28 16.96 12.93
CA GLN A 226 -19.56 17.21 12.27
C GLN A 226 -19.51 17.11 10.75
N TRP A 227 -18.33 17.07 10.14
CA TRP A 227 -18.16 16.98 8.69
C TRP A 227 -18.36 15.54 8.16
N GLY A 228 -18.65 15.45 6.89
CA GLY A 228 -18.67 14.19 6.15
C GLY A 228 -20.07 13.69 5.81
N THR A 229 -21.14 14.41 6.14
CA THR A 229 -22.49 14.14 5.65
C THR A 229 -22.77 14.90 4.33
N LYS A 230 -23.85 14.60 3.63
CA LYS A 230 -24.27 15.35 2.43
C LYS A 230 -24.57 16.81 2.74
N GLU A 231 -25.18 17.05 3.90
CA GLU A 231 -25.61 18.38 4.38
C GLU A 231 -24.42 19.19 4.90
N LYS A 232 -23.42 18.51 5.42
CA LYS A 232 -22.19 19.12 5.93
C LYS A 232 -20.97 18.33 5.44
N PRO A 233 -20.63 18.43 4.15
CA PRO A 233 -19.49 17.73 3.60
C PRO A 233 -18.17 18.22 4.21
N VAL A 234 -17.12 17.45 4.07
CA VAL A 234 -15.76 17.88 4.44
C VAL A 234 -15.39 19.05 3.52
N PRO A 235 -15.02 20.21 4.06
CA PRO A 235 -14.63 21.34 3.24
C PRO A 235 -13.44 21.01 2.33
N PHE A 236 -13.40 21.65 1.17
CA PHE A 236 -12.31 21.46 0.21
C PHE A 236 -10.95 21.75 0.85
N THR A 237 -9.97 20.90 0.62
CA THR A 237 -8.61 20.88 1.20
C THR A 237 -8.52 20.53 2.68
N GLU A 238 -9.65 20.36 3.37
CA GLU A 238 -9.64 19.90 4.74
C GLU A 238 -9.50 18.38 4.85
N THR A 239 -9.01 17.95 6.01
CA THR A 239 -8.75 16.52 6.28
C THR A 239 -9.84 15.95 7.17
N LYS A 240 -10.38 14.79 6.80
CA LYS A 240 -11.32 14.04 7.63
C LYS A 240 -10.69 12.78 8.16
N PRO A 241 -10.56 12.57 9.48
CA PRO A 241 -10.22 11.30 10.07
C PRO A 241 -11.40 10.32 9.99
N ILE A 242 -11.10 9.08 9.65
CA ILE A 242 -12.05 7.96 9.65
C ILE A 242 -11.52 6.92 10.62
N ASN A 243 -12.16 6.85 11.77
CA ASN A 243 -11.78 5.91 12.81
C ASN A 243 -12.62 4.63 12.68
N TYR A 244 -11.96 3.49 12.66
CA TYR A 244 -12.59 2.18 12.62
C TYR A 244 -11.72 1.13 13.30
N VAL A 245 -12.28 -0.04 13.52
CA VAL A 245 -11.59 -1.18 14.12
C VAL A 245 -11.56 -2.33 13.14
N VAL A 246 -10.46 -3.04 13.07
CA VAL A 246 -10.33 -4.27 12.29
C VAL A 246 -9.87 -5.40 13.20
N PRO A 247 -10.39 -6.61 13.02
CA PRO A 247 -9.81 -7.79 13.64
C PRO A 247 -8.47 -8.10 12.98
N TYR A 248 -7.50 -8.55 13.77
CA TYR A 248 -6.23 -9.07 13.25
C TYR A 248 -5.89 -10.38 13.95
N GLU A 249 -5.22 -11.28 13.24
CA GLU A 249 -4.64 -12.48 13.86
C GLU A 249 -3.35 -12.08 14.58
N ALA A 250 -3.34 -12.24 15.89
CA ALA A 250 -2.10 -12.18 16.67
C ALA A 250 -1.37 -13.51 16.52
N SER A 251 -0.05 -13.46 16.33
CA SER A 251 0.78 -14.62 15.98
C SER A 251 0.71 -15.80 16.97
N ASP A 252 0.27 -15.59 18.21
CA ASP A 252 0.42 -16.61 19.25
C ASP A 252 -0.85 -17.04 19.99
N SER A 253 -2.00 -16.41 19.84
CA SER A 253 -3.14 -16.81 20.69
C SER A 253 -4.51 -16.22 20.36
N GLY A 254 -4.80 -15.80 19.17
CA GLY A 254 -6.17 -15.37 18.86
C GLY A 254 -6.31 -14.08 18.05
N TYR A 255 -7.55 -13.64 17.95
CA TYR A 255 -7.90 -12.41 17.24
C TYR A 255 -7.77 -11.22 18.19
N GLY A 256 -6.96 -10.23 17.80
CA GLY A 256 -6.93 -8.92 18.42
C GLY A 256 -7.84 -7.94 17.66
N ILE A 257 -8.11 -6.81 18.28
CA ILE A 257 -8.82 -5.68 17.66
C ILE A 257 -7.84 -4.52 17.50
N LEU A 258 -7.78 -3.99 16.30
CA LEU A 258 -6.90 -2.89 15.94
C LEU A 258 -7.71 -1.65 15.66
N ALA A 259 -7.47 -0.58 16.42
CA ALA A 259 -8.04 0.74 16.14
C ALA A 259 -7.20 1.44 15.07
N ILE A 260 -7.84 1.86 14.00
CA ILE A 260 -7.19 2.52 12.86
C ILE A 260 -7.80 3.91 12.71
N SER A 261 -6.95 4.89 12.46
CA SER A 261 -7.36 6.24 12.06
C SER A 261 -6.77 6.55 10.69
N HIS A 262 -7.59 6.43 9.66
CA HIS A 262 -7.31 6.92 8.32
C HIS A 262 -7.67 8.38 8.20
N ARG A 263 -6.88 9.14 7.46
CA ARG A 263 -7.14 10.54 7.14
C ARG A 263 -7.19 10.70 5.63
N ILE A 264 -8.23 11.33 5.14
CA ILE A 264 -8.44 11.57 3.71
C ILE A 264 -8.56 13.07 3.48
N THR A 265 -7.89 13.55 2.43
CA THR A 265 -7.89 14.94 2.00
C THR A 265 -8.03 15.00 0.48
N VAL A 266 -8.89 15.86 -0.03
CA VAL A 266 -8.90 16.27 -1.43
C VAL A 266 -8.01 17.49 -1.55
N LEU A 267 -6.79 17.30 -2.09
CA LEU A 267 -5.76 18.34 -2.16
C LEU A 267 -6.02 19.35 -3.27
N ASN A 268 -6.54 18.88 -4.41
CA ASN A 268 -6.88 19.71 -5.55
C ASN A 268 -7.92 19.04 -6.45
N ALA A 269 -8.60 19.85 -7.27
CA ALA A 269 -9.59 19.39 -8.23
C ALA A 269 -9.54 20.27 -9.50
N TRP A 270 -9.62 19.62 -10.66
CA TRP A 270 -9.67 20.28 -11.97
C TRP A 270 -10.91 19.81 -12.73
N ARG A 271 -11.55 20.72 -13.47
CA ARG A 271 -12.71 20.45 -14.32
C ARG A 271 -12.53 21.08 -15.70
N GLY A 272 -13.33 20.64 -16.67
CA GLY A 272 -13.32 21.18 -18.03
C GLY A 272 -11.97 21.06 -18.71
N ASP A 273 -11.53 22.14 -19.40
CA ASP A 273 -10.29 22.14 -20.19
C ASP A 273 -9.04 21.88 -19.36
N GLN A 274 -9.00 22.36 -18.11
CA GLN A 274 -7.86 22.10 -17.21
C GLN A 274 -7.78 20.62 -16.82
N ALA A 275 -8.92 19.98 -16.54
CA ALA A 275 -8.96 18.56 -16.26
C ALA A 275 -8.62 17.73 -17.49
N ASN A 276 -9.07 18.16 -18.67
CA ASN A 276 -8.74 17.54 -19.95
C ASN A 276 -7.23 17.52 -20.18
N GLN A 277 -6.58 18.68 -20.04
CA GLN A 277 -5.11 18.78 -20.17
C GLN A 277 -4.41 17.90 -19.12
N LYS A 278 -4.86 17.95 -17.86
CA LYS A 278 -4.27 17.16 -16.79
C LYS A 278 -4.43 15.64 -17.03
N ALA A 279 -5.57 15.20 -17.56
CA ALA A 279 -5.80 13.82 -17.94
C ALA A 279 -4.85 13.37 -19.07
N MET A 280 -4.65 14.21 -20.09
CA MET A 280 -3.67 13.95 -21.16
C MET A 280 -2.24 13.82 -20.63
N ASP A 281 -1.87 14.60 -19.61
CA ASP A 281 -0.54 14.52 -19.00
C ASP A 281 -0.35 13.21 -18.20
N LEU A 282 -1.40 12.75 -17.55
CA LEU A 282 -1.36 11.61 -16.62
C LEU A 282 -1.58 10.25 -17.28
N LEU A 283 -2.48 10.16 -18.26
CA LEU A 283 -2.84 8.90 -18.91
C LEU A 283 -1.95 8.57 -20.09
N SER A 284 -1.81 7.28 -20.43
CA SER A 284 -1.28 6.87 -21.71
C SER A 284 -2.17 7.45 -22.85
N PRO A 285 -1.62 7.70 -24.05
CA PRO A 285 -2.43 8.21 -25.16
C PRO A 285 -3.65 7.32 -25.47
N ASP A 286 -3.48 6.00 -25.41
CA ASP A 286 -4.55 5.05 -25.70
C ASP A 286 -5.63 5.09 -24.62
N ASP A 287 -5.24 5.12 -23.33
CA ASP A 287 -6.18 5.19 -22.22
C ASP A 287 -6.92 6.53 -22.17
N TYR A 288 -6.21 7.63 -22.48
CA TYR A 288 -6.87 8.94 -22.62
C TYR A 288 -7.94 8.91 -23.72
N GLN A 289 -7.60 8.37 -24.90
CA GLN A 289 -8.53 8.29 -26.02
C GLN A 289 -9.74 7.41 -25.67
N HIS A 290 -9.52 6.24 -25.07
CA HIS A 290 -10.59 5.37 -24.63
C HIS A 290 -11.54 6.07 -23.63
N MET A 291 -10.97 6.77 -22.66
CA MET A 291 -11.78 7.49 -21.69
C MET A 291 -12.57 8.63 -22.34
N ALA A 292 -11.96 9.35 -23.29
CA ALA A 292 -12.62 10.43 -24.01
C ALA A 292 -13.77 9.89 -24.90
N ASP A 293 -13.59 8.75 -25.56
CA ASP A 293 -14.60 8.11 -26.41
C ASP A 293 -15.79 7.56 -25.58
N ASP A 294 -15.53 7.10 -24.35
CA ASP A 294 -16.55 6.61 -23.42
C ASP A 294 -17.36 7.73 -22.76
N MET A 295 -16.89 8.98 -22.82
CA MET A 295 -17.59 10.12 -22.22
C MET A 295 -18.83 10.51 -23.04
N LYS A 296 -19.93 10.71 -22.32
CA LYS A 296 -21.15 11.26 -22.92
C LYS A 296 -21.01 12.76 -23.20
N SER A 297 -21.83 13.28 -24.10
CA SER A 297 -21.79 14.69 -24.49
C SER A 297 -22.07 15.68 -23.34
N ASP A 298 -22.81 15.22 -22.31
CA ASP A 298 -23.14 15.94 -21.08
C ASP A 298 -22.10 15.76 -19.97
N GLN A 299 -20.99 15.06 -20.23
CA GLN A 299 -19.91 14.81 -19.27
C GLN A 299 -18.64 15.57 -19.64
N GLU A 300 -17.82 15.76 -18.63
CA GLU A 300 -16.47 16.33 -18.69
C GLU A 300 -15.51 15.52 -17.82
N PHE A 301 -14.21 15.69 -18.00
CA PHE A 301 -13.22 15.17 -17.07
C PHE A 301 -13.27 15.92 -15.74
N LEU A 302 -13.20 15.18 -14.65
CA LEU A 302 -12.85 15.66 -13.34
C LEU A 302 -11.56 14.95 -12.92
N VAL A 303 -10.53 15.71 -12.59
CA VAL A 303 -9.28 15.18 -12.02
C VAL A 303 -9.18 15.63 -10.58
N LEU A 304 -9.01 14.68 -9.68
CA LEU A 304 -8.81 14.92 -8.25
C LEU A 304 -7.39 14.54 -7.86
N HIS A 305 -6.72 15.39 -7.09
CA HIS A 305 -5.50 15.04 -6.38
C HIS A 305 -5.85 14.76 -4.93
N MET A 306 -5.58 13.56 -4.45
CA MET A 306 -5.99 13.09 -3.14
C MET A 306 -4.81 12.60 -2.32
N GLU A 307 -4.95 12.70 -1.01
CA GLU A 307 -4.05 12.08 -0.04
C GLU A 307 -4.85 11.22 0.92
N SER A 308 -4.33 10.03 1.19
CA SER A 308 -4.75 9.19 2.32
C SER A 308 -3.54 8.94 3.20
N SER A 309 -3.69 9.11 4.51
CA SER A 309 -2.62 8.86 5.48
C SER A 309 -3.12 8.05 6.65
N LEU A 310 -2.21 7.28 7.25
CA LEU A 310 -2.47 6.44 8.41
C LEU A 310 -1.88 7.11 9.66
N ALA A 311 -2.69 7.27 10.71
CA ALA A 311 -2.17 7.77 11.98
C ALA A 311 -1.15 6.78 12.59
N GLN A 312 -0.17 7.32 13.31
CA GLN A 312 1.01 6.58 13.78
C GLN A 312 0.75 5.64 14.97
N THR A 313 -0.42 5.06 15.11
CA THR A 313 -0.76 4.23 16.28
C THR A 313 -0.22 2.80 16.24
N LEU A 314 0.36 2.34 15.09
CA LEU A 314 0.72 0.92 14.88
C LEU A 314 1.94 0.82 13.96
N GLU A 315 3.10 1.07 14.49
CA GLU A 315 4.32 1.33 13.72
C GLU A 315 4.74 0.21 12.77
N ASP A 316 4.60 -1.04 13.15
CA ASP A 316 5.13 -2.18 12.41
C ASP A 316 4.05 -3.05 11.74
N LYS A 317 2.78 -2.62 11.78
CA LYS A 317 1.68 -3.34 11.16
C LYS A 317 1.32 -2.75 9.81
N LEU A 318 1.10 -3.66 8.87
CA LEU A 318 0.78 -3.31 7.50
C LEU A 318 -0.71 -3.12 7.34
N PHE A 319 -1.10 -2.02 6.71
CA PHE A 319 -2.48 -1.71 6.36
C PHE A 319 -2.58 -1.37 4.89
N GLU A 320 -3.67 -1.82 4.29
CA GLU A 320 -4.04 -1.34 2.98
C GLU A 320 -4.67 0.04 3.09
N SER A 321 -4.16 1.01 2.33
CA SER A 321 -4.78 2.33 2.27
C SER A 321 -6.16 2.22 1.62
N SER A 322 -7.18 2.56 2.38
CA SER A 322 -8.53 2.70 1.84
C SER A 322 -8.86 4.19 1.76
N PRO A 323 -9.57 4.64 0.75
CA PRO A 323 -10.30 3.86 -0.25
C PRO A 323 -9.51 3.62 -1.52
N SER A 324 -9.76 2.48 -2.16
CA SER A 324 -9.38 2.26 -3.54
C SER A 324 -10.31 3.06 -4.48
N LYS A 325 -9.93 3.17 -5.74
CA LYS A 325 -10.74 3.81 -6.80
C LYS A 325 -12.19 3.32 -6.86
N SER A 326 -12.43 2.03 -6.59
CA SER A 326 -13.78 1.43 -6.58
C SER A 326 -14.68 1.93 -5.43
N HIS A 327 -14.12 2.61 -4.46
CA HIS A 327 -14.84 3.17 -3.31
C HIS A 327 -15.16 4.66 -3.48
N LEU A 328 -14.86 5.23 -4.64
CA LEU A 328 -15.09 6.62 -4.96
C LEU A 328 -16.25 6.76 -5.93
N SER A 329 -17.15 7.68 -5.67
CA SER A 329 -18.21 8.09 -6.60
C SER A 329 -18.47 9.58 -6.46
N LEU A 330 -19.12 10.16 -7.48
CA LEU A 330 -19.57 11.53 -7.44
C LEU A 330 -21.08 11.54 -7.15
N VAL A 331 -21.53 12.50 -6.35
CA VAL A 331 -22.94 12.68 -6.03
C VAL A 331 -23.35 14.09 -6.47
N ASP A 332 -24.40 14.18 -7.29
CA ASP A 332 -24.96 15.45 -7.74
C ASP A 332 -25.91 16.07 -6.70
N SER A 333 -26.41 17.26 -6.99
CA SER A 333 -27.34 18.00 -6.13
C SER A 333 -28.69 17.29 -5.94
N GLN A 334 -29.04 16.35 -6.82
CA GLN A 334 -30.26 15.54 -6.74
C GLN A 334 -30.05 14.24 -5.95
N GLY A 335 -28.81 13.94 -5.63
CA GLY A 335 -28.42 12.74 -4.87
C GLY A 335 -28.14 11.51 -5.72
N HIS A 336 -28.01 11.65 -7.06
CA HIS A 336 -27.65 10.54 -7.93
C HIS A 336 -26.15 10.25 -7.84
N ASP A 337 -25.82 8.96 -7.76
CA ASP A 337 -24.45 8.47 -7.78
C ASP A 337 -23.94 8.30 -9.20
N HIS A 338 -22.80 8.93 -9.49
CA HIS A 338 -22.03 8.77 -10.71
C HIS A 338 -20.79 7.94 -10.41
N VAL A 339 -20.83 6.65 -10.73
CA VAL A 339 -19.73 5.70 -10.47
C VAL A 339 -18.88 5.56 -11.72
N SER A 340 -17.57 5.73 -11.59
CA SER A 340 -16.64 5.43 -12.68
C SER A 340 -16.52 3.93 -12.87
N LYS A 341 -16.72 3.45 -14.09
CA LYS A 341 -16.62 2.03 -14.44
C LYS A 341 -15.29 1.66 -15.11
N GLY A 342 -14.42 2.63 -15.39
CA GLY A 342 -13.22 2.40 -16.19
C GLY A 342 -11.97 2.15 -15.35
N PHE A 343 -11.14 1.21 -15.80
CA PHE A 343 -9.75 1.09 -15.38
C PHE A 343 -8.90 1.75 -16.45
N TYR A 344 -8.17 2.79 -16.08
CA TYR A 344 -7.27 3.52 -16.97
C TYR A 344 -5.85 3.39 -16.44
N GLN A 345 -4.90 3.19 -17.34
CA GLN A 345 -3.51 3.08 -16.98
C GLN A 345 -2.85 4.47 -17.01
N PHE A 346 -2.31 4.88 -15.88
CA PHE A 346 -1.49 6.07 -15.78
C PHE A 346 -0.14 5.82 -16.47
N LYS A 347 0.43 6.86 -17.08
CA LYS A 347 1.80 6.81 -17.62
C LYS A 347 2.79 6.37 -16.56
N LYS A 348 2.58 6.86 -15.33
CA LYS A 348 3.34 6.51 -14.14
C LYS A 348 2.38 5.94 -13.10
N ALA A 349 2.55 4.68 -12.74
CA ALA A 349 1.69 4.02 -11.75
C ALA A 349 1.68 4.76 -10.39
N ARG A 350 2.80 5.40 -10.03
CA ARG A 350 2.91 6.18 -8.80
C ARG A 350 2.03 7.43 -8.74
N ASP A 351 1.62 7.98 -9.91
CA ASP A 351 0.74 9.14 -9.97
C ASP A 351 -0.73 8.76 -9.72
N GLN A 352 -1.07 7.48 -9.82
CA GLN A 352 -2.41 7.01 -9.57
C GLN A 352 -2.69 6.93 -8.08
N TYR A 353 -3.81 7.52 -7.65
CA TYR A 353 -4.36 7.26 -6.31
C TYR A 353 -5.01 5.89 -6.30
N GLU A 354 -4.35 4.96 -5.68
CA GLU A 354 -4.82 3.59 -5.55
C GLU A 354 -4.57 3.07 -4.14
N SER A 355 -5.24 1.99 -3.79
CA SER A 355 -4.99 1.30 -2.53
C SER A 355 -3.56 0.75 -2.51
N ARG A 356 -2.80 1.13 -1.50
CA ARG A 356 -1.43 0.67 -1.26
C ARG A 356 -1.28 0.21 0.18
N PHE A 357 -0.32 -0.64 0.40
CA PHE A 357 0.04 -1.00 1.76
C PHE A 357 0.88 0.11 2.40
N MET A 358 0.54 0.44 3.65
CA MET A 358 1.21 1.45 4.46
C MET A 358 1.50 0.90 5.86
N LEU A 359 2.54 1.42 6.49
CA LEU A 359 2.77 1.32 7.92
C LEU A 359 2.19 2.54 8.63
N GLY A 360 2.10 2.51 9.95
CA GLY A 360 1.68 3.68 10.73
C GLY A 360 2.52 4.92 10.41
N GLY A 361 1.86 6.06 10.21
CA GLY A 361 2.49 7.31 9.77
C GLY A 361 2.64 7.47 8.26
N GLY A 362 2.47 6.41 7.48
CA GLY A 362 2.56 6.44 6.02
C GLY A 362 1.42 7.20 5.35
N SER A 363 1.66 7.62 4.10
CA SER A 363 0.65 8.26 3.26
C SER A 363 0.75 7.80 1.81
N VAL A 364 -0.37 7.92 1.11
CA VAL A 364 -0.48 7.71 -0.33
C VAL A 364 -1.06 8.98 -0.94
N LYS A 365 -0.38 9.53 -1.93
CA LYS A 365 -0.86 10.65 -2.75
C LYS A 365 -1.00 10.19 -4.18
N GLY A 366 -1.96 10.76 -4.88
CA GLY A 366 -2.12 10.47 -6.31
C GLY A 366 -3.37 11.11 -6.90
N TYR A 367 -3.57 10.83 -8.16
CA TYR A 367 -4.66 11.38 -8.94
C TYR A 367 -5.75 10.34 -9.21
N VAL A 368 -6.99 10.82 -9.22
CA VAL A 368 -8.15 10.06 -9.68
C VAL A 368 -8.77 10.83 -10.83
N ILE A 369 -9.09 10.15 -11.92
CA ILE A 369 -9.76 10.75 -13.08
C ILE A 369 -11.15 10.11 -13.18
N LEU A 370 -12.18 10.95 -13.21
CA LEU A 370 -13.58 10.54 -13.21
C LEU A 370 -14.34 11.27 -14.32
N PRO A 371 -15.30 10.61 -15.01
CA PRO A 371 -16.31 11.31 -15.79
C PRO A 371 -17.28 12.02 -14.83
N ALA A 372 -17.57 13.27 -15.07
CA ALA A 372 -18.43 14.11 -14.25
C ALA A 372 -19.48 14.82 -15.09
N PRO A 373 -20.74 14.99 -14.63
CA PRO A 373 -21.71 15.86 -15.30
C PRO A 373 -21.20 17.29 -15.44
N LYS A 374 -21.42 17.89 -16.62
CA LYS A 374 -21.00 19.28 -16.89
C LYS A 374 -21.81 20.28 -16.07
N GLY A 375 -21.12 21.25 -15.51
CA GLY A 375 -21.75 22.42 -14.88
C GLY A 375 -22.49 22.14 -13.56
N GLU A 376 -22.46 20.92 -13.05
CA GLU A 376 -23.12 20.55 -11.78
C GLU A 376 -22.20 20.71 -10.57
N ASN A 377 -22.80 21.08 -9.44
CA ASN A 377 -22.13 20.99 -8.14
C ASN A 377 -22.12 19.53 -7.69
N LEU A 378 -20.93 19.01 -7.47
CA LEU A 378 -20.73 17.62 -7.12
C LEU A 378 -20.05 17.51 -5.76
N LEU A 379 -20.37 16.42 -5.05
CA LEU A 379 -19.64 15.96 -3.89
C LEU A 379 -18.88 14.69 -4.26
N LEU A 380 -17.67 14.53 -3.73
CA LEU A 380 -16.99 13.26 -3.75
C LEU A 380 -17.50 12.42 -2.59
N LYS A 381 -18.09 11.28 -2.89
CA LYS A 381 -18.47 10.27 -1.92
C LYS A 381 -17.36 9.24 -1.81
N VAL A 382 -16.87 9.04 -0.61
CA VAL A 382 -15.88 8.02 -0.26
C VAL A 382 -16.57 6.97 0.59
N LYS A 383 -16.60 5.73 0.11
CA LYS A 383 -17.12 4.59 0.87
C LYS A 383 -15.97 3.88 1.58
N ASN A 384 -16.00 3.84 2.90
CA ASN A 384 -15.08 3.04 3.68
C ASN A 384 -15.74 1.71 4.08
N ASN A 385 -15.31 0.63 3.45
CA ASN A 385 -15.91 -0.69 3.69
C ASN A 385 -15.64 -1.24 5.10
N PHE A 386 -14.50 -0.90 5.70
CA PHE A 386 -14.17 -1.35 7.04
C PHE A 386 -15.00 -0.64 8.12
N ALA A 387 -15.22 0.66 7.94
CA ALA A 387 -16.08 1.45 8.82
C ALA A 387 -17.57 1.34 8.48
N ASN A 388 -17.91 0.74 7.35
CA ASN A 388 -19.27 0.74 6.77
C ASN A 388 -19.88 2.16 6.75
N LYS A 389 -19.08 3.16 6.38
CA LYS A 389 -19.44 4.58 6.36
C LYS A 389 -19.24 5.17 4.97
N GLU A 390 -20.13 6.09 4.63
CA GLU A 390 -19.99 6.99 3.48
C GLU A 390 -19.62 8.37 3.99
N ILE A 391 -18.63 8.99 3.36
CA ILE A 391 -18.14 10.32 3.73
C ILE A 391 -18.13 11.17 2.48
N TYR A 392 -18.65 12.39 2.61
CA TYR A 392 -18.82 13.34 1.52
C TYR A 392 -17.82 14.48 1.65
N PHE A 393 -17.16 14.82 0.56
CA PHE A 393 -16.16 15.90 0.46
C PHE A 393 -16.60 16.92 -0.58
N GLU A 394 -16.39 18.20 -0.30
CA GLU A 394 -16.45 19.22 -1.32
C GLU A 394 -15.32 19.02 -2.33
N ILE A 395 -15.65 19.11 -3.60
CA ILE A 395 -14.70 19.16 -4.71
C ILE A 395 -14.81 20.56 -5.29
N GLY A 396 -13.99 21.46 -4.84
CA GLY A 396 -13.99 22.89 -5.16
C GLY A 396 -14.73 23.27 -6.44
N SER A 397 -15.81 24.00 -6.30
CA SER A 397 -16.73 24.33 -7.39
C SER A 397 -16.33 25.57 -8.19
N LYS A 398 -15.14 26.09 -8.00
CA LYS A 398 -14.76 27.35 -8.63
C LYS A 398 -13.54 27.16 -9.51
N ASN A 399 -13.78 27.17 -10.83
CA ASN A 399 -12.81 27.79 -11.71
C ASN A 399 -12.54 29.20 -11.16
N PRO A 400 -11.28 29.58 -10.89
CA PRO A 400 -10.95 30.96 -10.60
C PRO A 400 -11.29 31.87 -11.80
#